data_2fa4da288207e8a1833947696849433a
#
_entry.id   2fa4da288207e8a1833947696849433a
#
_cell.length_a   1.000
_cell.length_b   1.000
_cell.length_c   1.000
_cell.angle_alpha   90.00
_cell.angle_beta   90.00
_cell.angle_gamma   90.00
#
_symmetry.space_group_name_H-M   'P 1'
#
loop_
_entity.id
_entity.type
_entity.pdbx_description
1 polymer ?
#
loop_
_entity_poly.entity_id
_entity_poly.type
_entity_poly.pdbx_seq_one_letter_code
_entity_poly.pdbx_strand_id
1 'polypeptide(L)'
;MRKSTSKERRNFLKTSVIGAANVMASSVMVNRLNAAPDRASNKPVINQNIDNLRVVCCHDPKMVTGTPTKWETIAHQNEFIDFERVQNNLDRMAMELAQKKTAKEAWSAIFRKPATKEWSQVRAAIKANCKTNSKRFSNNPRLPVLDKVCRALNDLGVPFGNIVIYDGDDEEASKPYSVHIGNGLPNGIIVSKRNDQLGGIGQASIPAPWNKSDRCTKDIATGAIDILVNCAVNKGSHEWTGSVTLAMKNHYGTFGLGKPAHKIDYLIGINKSDTLIGGTPPRQQLCIIDSIWASINGPSAIPNKAPYKLVMGTFAPAVDYLTIKQIREKDMGATHNNSIISKCFTEFGYKESDVSDFIYVGATDNNYHTKQVNNSKKSKLLITFQHKSSPQSIIYFEIRNSVAPIFITVRNVSGRMVRKLDFSTLSSGELHAFWDGNDVRGSAVGSGTYFITVSQNGQQTVKRISITK
;
A
#
# COMPACT_ATOMS: atom_id res chain seq x y z
N MET A 1 33.97 33.39 -61.85
CA MET A 1 32.59 32.95 -61.46
C MET A 1 32.06 32.03 -62.57
N ARG A 2 32.03 30.74 -62.30
CA ARG A 2 31.47 29.74 -63.24
C ARG A 2 29.95 29.66 -63.01
N LYS A 3 29.17 29.93 -64.06
CA LYS A 3 27.72 29.78 -64.06
C LYS A 3 27.40 28.28 -64.11
N SER A 4 26.72 27.73 -63.09
CA SER A 4 26.25 26.33 -63.10
C SER A 4 25.17 26.15 -64.17
N THR A 5 25.22 25.01 -64.88
CA THR A 5 24.31 24.72 -65.99
C THR A 5 22.92 24.32 -65.48
N SER A 6 21.88 24.56 -66.31
CA SER A 6 20.49 24.24 -65.98
C SER A 6 20.24 22.73 -65.57
N LYS A 7 21.13 21.84 -65.97
CA LYS A 7 21.09 20.43 -65.75
C LYS A 7 21.48 20.07 -64.31
N GLU A 8 22.45 20.81 -63.74
CA GLU A 8 22.84 20.60 -62.30
C GLU A 8 21.77 21.09 -61.32
N ARG A 9 21.10 22.19 -61.66
CA ARG A 9 19.96 22.69 -60.90
C ARG A 9 18.76 21.72 -60.88
N ARG A 10 18.48 21.02 -62.02
CA ARG A 10 17.40 20.01 -62.09
C ARG A 10 17.72 18.77 -61.26
N ASN A 11 18.96 18.33 -61.24
CA ASN A 11 19.37 17.17 -60.44
C ASN A 11 19.36 17.50 -58.94
N PHE A 12 19.77 18.71 -58.54
CA PHE A 12 19.70 19.15 -57.14
C PHE A 12 18.25 19.22 -56.66
N LEU A 13 17.32 19.73 -57.43
CA LEU A 13 15.89 19.79 -57.08
C LEU A 13 15.24 18.41 -57.01
N LYS A 14 15.63 17.46 -57.87
CA LYS A 14 15.11 16.08 -57.79
C LYS A 14 15.60 15.32 -56.56
N THR A 15 16.85 15.50 -56.17
CA THR A 15 17.42 14.86 -54.97
C THR A 15 16.85 15.47 -53.70
N SER A 16 16.62 16.80 -53.72
CA SER A 16 16.01 17.48 -52.56
C SER A 16 14.54 17.12 -52.32
N VAL A 17 13.75 16.83 -53.37
CA VAL A 17 12.35 16.42 -53.24
C VAL A 17 12.23 15.01 -52.72
N ILE A 18 13.11 14.06 -53.11
CA ILE A 18 13.09 12.70 -52.58
C ILE A 18 13.57 12.66 -51.13
N GLY A 19 14.57 13.50 -50.76
CA GLY A 19 15.01 13.61 -49.38
C GLY A 19 13.96 14.25 -48.45
N ALA A 20 13.19 15.22 -48.95
CA ALA A 20 12.14 15.86 -48.16
C ALA A 20 10.93 14.94 -47.90
N ALA A 21 10.56 14.09 -48.87
CA ALA A 21 9.45 13.15 -48.69
C ALA A 21 9.76 12.02 -47.67
N ASN A 22 11.00 11.54 -47.64
CA ASN A 22 11.40 10.52 -46.66
C ASN A 22 11.66 11.11 -45.25
N VAL A 23 12.04 12.37 -45.15
CA VAL A 23 12.19 13.06 -43.86
C VAL A 23 10.84 13.43 -43.27
N MET A 24 9.83 13.77 -44.11
CA MET A 24 8.48 14.02 -43.59
C MET A 24 7.76 12.76 -43.16
N ALA A 25 7.98 11.60 -43.80
CA ALA A 25 7.37 10.32 -43.37
C ALA A 25 7.99 9.78 -42.07
N SER A 26 9.30 10.02 -41.86
CA SER A 26 9.96 9.66 -40.58
C SER A 26 9.70 10.67 -39.47
N SER A 27 9.51 11.97 -39.78
CA SER A 27 9.18 12.97 -38.75
C SER A 27 7.75 12.84 -38.21
N VAL A 28 6.80 12.33 -38.96
CA VAL A 28 5.43 12.09 -38.52
C VAL A 28 5.35 10.84 -37.64
N MET A 29 6.20 9.81 -37.80
CA MET A 29 6.28 8.68 -36.92
C MET A 29 7.16 8.94 -35.67
N VAL A 30 8.24 9.72 -35.81
CA VAL A 30 9.10 10.08 -34.66
C VAL A 30 8.40 11.11 -33.74
N ASN A 31 7.58 12.03 -34.31
CA ASN A 31 6.83 12.99 -33.50
C ASN A 31 5.66 12.35 -32.67
N ARG A 32 5.27 11.08 -32.93
CA ARG A 32 4.36 10.36 -32.04
C ARG A 32 5.07 9.61 -30.92
N LEU A 33 6.38 9.43 -31.02
CA LEU A 33 7.18 8.77 -29.97
C LEU A 33 7.98 9.75 -29.11
N ASN A 34 8.15 10.99 -29.56
CA ASN A 34 8.85 12.08 -28.86
C ASN A 34 7.99 13.33 -28.78
N ALA A 35 6.72 13.21 -28.44
CA ALA A 35 6.00 14.32 -27.85
C ALA A 35 6.74 14.61 -26.54
N ALA A 36 7.55 15.64 -26.51
CA ALA A 36 8.10 16.16 -25.26
C ALA A 36 6.92 16.34 -24.32
N PRO A 37 7.03 15.91 -23.05
CA PRO A 37 5.94 16.11 -22.12
C PRO A 37 5.60 17.58 -22.12
N ASP A 38 4.34 17.87 -22.33
CA ASP A 38 3.80 19.22 -22.35
C ASP A 38 4.34 19.98 -21.12
N ARG A 39 5.24 20.94 -21.35
CA ARG A 39 5.87 21.75 -20.31
C ARG A 39 4.87 22.60 -19.53
N ALA A 40 3.57 22.48 -19.83
CA ALA A 40 2.50 23.27 -19.24
C ALA A 40 1.84 22.65 -18.00
N SER A 41 2.09 21.38 -17.63
CA SER A 41 1.49 20.84 -16.40
C SER A 41 2.53 20.63 -15.30
N ASN A 42 2.48 21.47 -14.26
CA ASN A 42 3.23 21.27 -12.99
C ASN A 42 2.80 20.01 -12.22
N LYS A 43 2.06 19.10 -12.86
CA LYS A 43 1.50 17.90 -12.23
C LYS A 43 2.59 16.86 -12.03
N PRO A 44 2.84 16.40 -10.80
CA PRO A 44 3.82 15.34 -10.58
C PRO A 44 3.32 14.03 -11.18
N VAL A 45 4.21 13.19 -11.68
CA VAL A 45 3.92 11.84 -12.12
C VAL A 45 4.47 10.85 -11.09
N ILE A 46 3.61 10.36 -10.20
CA ILE A 46 4.03 9.42 -9.15
C ILE A 46 4.26 8.03 -9.76
N ASN A 47 3.33 7.58 -10.57
CA ASN A 47 3.45 6.32 -11.32
C ASN A 47 2.88 6.53 -12.72
N GLN A 48 3.68 6.31 -13.76
CA GLN A 48 3.24 6.51 -15.14
C GLN A 48 2.09 5.62 -15.60
N ASN A 49 1.83 4.53 -14.88
CA ASN A 49 0.78 3.56 -15.20
C ASN A 49 -0.46 3.71 -14.31
N ILE A 50 -0.44 4.61 -13.34
CA ILE A 50 -1.55 4.83 -12.40
C ILE A 50 -1.86 6.33 -12.39
N ASP A 51 -3.10 6.68 -12.68
CA ASP A 51 -3.55 8.06 -12.58
C ASP A 51 -3.41 8.55 -11.13
N ASN A 52 -2.77 9.70 -10.95
CA ASN A 52 -2.59 10.33 -9.64
C ASN A 52 -3.93 10.57 -8.91
N LEU A 53 -5.00 10.83 -9.65
CA LEU A 53 -6.32 11.09 -9.07
C LEU A 53 -7.12 9.82 -8.81
N ARG A 54 -6.58 8.66 -9.20
CA ARG A 54 -7.21 7.36 -8.93
C ARG A 54 -7.03 7.00 -7.47
N VAL A 55 -8.12 7.06 -6.70
CA VAL A 55 -8.13 6.72 -5.28
C VAL A 55 -9.19 5.65 -5.04
N VAL A 56 -8.77 4.56 -4.43
CA VAL A 56 -9.61 3.39 -4.14
C VAL A 56 -10.01 3.39 -2.67
N CYS A 57 -11.28 3.11 -2.39
CA CYS A 57 -11.81 2.98 -1.05
C CYS A 57 -12.47 1.61 -0.86
N CYS A 58 -12.16 0.95 0.23
CA CYS A 58 -12.89 -0.23 0.70
C CYS A 58 -13.69 0.14 1.93
N HIS A 59 -15.00 -0.13 1.92
CA HIS A 59 -15.86 -0.05 3.10
C HIS A 59 -16.27 -1.46 3.51
N ASP A 60 -15.85 -1.89 4.69
CA ASP A 60 -16.12 -3.24 5.17
C ASP A 60 -16.22 -3.28 6.71
N PRO A 61 -17.44 -3.23 7.27
CA PRO A 61 -17.64 -3.33 8.72
C PRO A 61 -17.14 -4.64 9.34
N LYS A 62 -16.99 -5.70 8.54
CA LYS A 62 -16.49 -7.00 9.01
C LYS A 62 -14.97 -7.04 9.14
N MET A 63 -14.25 -5.97 8.83
CA MET A 63 -12.84 -5.83 9.21
C MET A 63 -12.63 -5.82 10.72
N VAL A 64 -13.71 -5.62 11.48
CA VAL A 64 -13.69 -5.64 12.94
C VAL A 64 -14.62 -6.71 13.48
N THR A 65 -14.24 -7.32 14.60
CA THR A 65 -15.04 -8.30 15.35
C THR A 65 -15.76 -7.68 16.55
N GLY A 66 -15.50 -6.40 16.81
CA GLY A 66 -16.07 -5.65 17.92
C GLY A 66 -15.43 -4.26 18.03
N THR A 67 -15.64 -3.60 19.16
CA THR A 67 -15.04 -2.29 19.47
C THR A 67 -14.12 -2.43 20.68
N PRO A 68 -12.88 -1.95 20.62
CA PRO A 68 -11.98 -1.97 21.77
C PRO A 68 -12.58 -1.22 22.95
N THR A 69 -12.53 -1.83 24.12
CA THR A 69 -12.94 -1.19 25.38
C THR A 69 -11.83 -0.29 25.93
N LYS A 70 -10.60 -0.55 25.51
CA LYS A 70 -9.39 0.22 25.83
C LYS A 70 -8.62 0.50 24.55
N TRP A 71 -7.96 1.65 24.48
CA TRP A 71 -7.26 2.12 23.29
C TRP A 71 -5.75 2.29 23.52
N GLU A 72 -5.26 1.89 24.69
CA GLU A 72 -3.91 2.22 25.15
C GLU A 72 -2.83 1.41 24.46
N THR A 73 -3.15 0.25 23.90
CA THR A 73 -2.16 -0.61 23.25
C THR A 73 -2.58 -1.02 21.85
N ILE A 74 -1.61 -1.16 20.97
CA ILE A 74 -1.81 -1.74 19.62
C ILE A 74 -2.31 -3.17 19.74
N ALA A 75 -1.76 -3.95 20.66
CA ALA A 75 -2.16 -5.35 20.91
C ALA A 75 -3.65 -5.46 21.15
N HIS A 76 -4.18 -4.69 22.10
CA HIS A 76 -5.60 -4.75 22.46
C HIS A 76 -6.51 -4.30 21.31
N GLN A 77 -6.12 -3.27 20.57
CA GLN A 77 -6.89 -2.84 19.39
C GLN A 77 -6.93 -3.95 18.32
N ASN A 78 -5.82 -4.66 18.12
CA ASN A 78 -5.74 -5.72 17.11
C ASN A 78 -6.50 -7.01 17.48
N GLU A 79 -6.87 -7.22 18.75
CA GLU A 79 -7.77 -8.31 19.16
C GLU A 79 -9.15 -8.20 18.50
N PHE A 80 -9.57 -6.98 18.14
CA PHE A 80 -10.85 -6.67 17.52
C PHE A 80 -10.76 -6.50 16.00
N ILE A 81 -9.63 -6.81 15.39
CA ILE A 81 -9.42 -6.73 13.93
C ILE A 81 -9.42 -8.12 13.31
N ASP A 82 -10.24 -8.31 12.28
CA ASP A 82 -10.09 -9.44 11.37
C ASP A 82 -8.88 -9.19 10.45
N PHE A 83 -7.74 -9.73 10.87
CA PHE A 83 -6.44 -9.50 10.26
C PHE A 83 -6.42 -9.92 8.78
N GLU A 84 -6.95 -11.11 8.49
CA GLU A 84 -7.00 -11.66 7.15
C GLU A 84 -7.91 -10.82 6.24
N ARG A 85 -9.05 -10.43 6.75
CA ARG A 85 -10.02 -9.63 6.00
C ARG A 85 -9.45 -8.27 5.61
N VAL A 86 -8.74 -7.60 6.51
CA VAL A 86 -8.04 -6.34 6.20
C VAL A 86 -7.01 -6.55 5.08
N GLN A 87 -6.22 -7.61 5.15
CA GLN A 87 -5.20 -7.91 4.14
C GLN A 87 -5.81 -8.24 2.78
N ASN A 88 -6.88 -9.03 2.74
CA ASN A 88 -7.59 -9.35 1.52
C ASN A 88 -8.23 -8.11 0.88
N ASN A 89 -8.77 -7.20 1.70
CA ASN A 89 -9.29 -5.93 1.20
C ASN A 89 -8.19 -5.06 0.60
N LEU A 90 -7.01 -5.00 1.22
CA LEU A 90 -5.86 -4.26 0.68
C LEU A 90 -5.36 -4.84 -0.66
N ASP A 91 -5.36 -6.16 -0.83
CA ASP A 91 -5.04 -6.79 -2.11
C ASP A 91 -6.03 -6.41 -3.21
N ARG A 92 -7.32 -6.41 -2.90
CA ARG A 92 -8.36 -5.98 -3.84
C ARG A 92 -8.25 -4.52 -4.20
N MET A 93 -7.94 -3.67 -3.21
CA MET A 93 -7.70 -2.25 -3.43
C MET A 93 -6.47 -2.04 -4.34
N ALA A 94 -5.40 -2.78 -4.12
CA ALA A 94 -4.22 -2.72 -4.98
C ALA A 94 -4.54 -3.16 -6.42
N MET A 95 -5.31 -4.25 -6.59
CA MET A 95 -5.76 -4.73 -7.91
C MET A 95 -6.58 -3.67 -8.63
N GLU A 96 -7.49 -3.02 -7.94
CA GLU A 96 -8.32 -1.95 -8.52
C GLU A 96 -7.48 -0.71 -8.81
N LEU A 97 -6.59 -0.29 -7.89
CA LEU A 97 -5.72 0.87 -8.08
C LEU A 97 -4.82 0.71 -9.32
N ALA A 98 -4.19 -0.43 -9.45
CA ALA A 98 -3.25 -0.73 -10.53
C ALA A 98 -3.93 -1.32 -11.78
N GLN A 99 -5.24 -1.55 -11.76
CA GLN A 99 -6.01 -2.18 -12.86
C GLN A 99 -5.38 -3.53 -13.28
N LYS A 100 -5.06 -4.37 -12.29
CA LYS A 100 -4.47 -5.69 -12.50
C LYS A 100 -5.42 -6.80 -12.04
N LYS A 101 -5.24 -7.98 -12.60
CA LYS A 101 -6.10 -9.14 -12.34
C LYS A 101 -5.70 -9.91 -11.08
N THR A 102 -4.46 -9.79 -10.64
CA THR A 102 -3.93 -10.47 -9.46
C THR A 102 -3.27 -9.50 -8.52
N ALA A 103 -3.27 -9.81 -7.22
CA ALA A 103 -2.61 -9.00 -6.20
C ALA A 103 -1.10 -8.87 -6.49
N LYS A 104 -0.44 -9.95 -6.90
CA LYS A 104 0.99 -9.93 -7.25
C LYS A 104 1.31 -8.94 -8.37
N GLU A 105 0.54 -8.98 -9.46
CA GLU A 105 0.70 -8.03 -10.57
C GLU A 105 0.41 -6.59 -10.13
N ALA A 106 -0.58 -6.41 -9.26
CA ALA A 106 -0.96 -5.11 -8.75
C ALA A 106 0.14 -4.48 -7.89
N TRP A 107 0.64 -5.20 -6.90
CA TRP A 107 1.73 -4.72 -6.06
C TRP A 107 3.02 -4.48 -6.87
N SER A 108 3.30 -5.32 -7.87
CA SER A 108 4.42 -5.13 -8.81
C SER A 108 4.25 -3.87 -9.70
N ALA A 109 3.02 -3.49 -10.03
CA ALA A 109 2.76 -2.27 -10.79
C ALA A 109 2.79 -1.01 -9.93
N ILE A 110 2.43 -1.11 -8.65
CA ILE A 110 2.47 0.00 -7.69
C ILE A 110 3.91 0.35 -7.33
N PHE A 111 4.71 -0.65 -6.93
CA PHE A 111 6.09 -0.43 -6.49
C PHE A 111 7.09 -0.50 -7.64
N ARG A 112 8.02 0.42 -7.65
CA ARG A 112 9.08 0.52 -8.65
C ARG A 112 10.44 0.67 -7.97
N LYS A 113 11.36 -0.21 -8.30
CA LYS A 113 12.75 -0.11 -7.85
C LYS A 113 13.54 0.83 -8.77
N PRO A 114 14.66 1.42 -8.31
CA PRO A 114 15.63 2.05 -9.18
C PRO A 114 16.11 1.07 -10.26
N ALA A 115 16.30 1.56 -11.48
CA ALA A 115 16.73 0.74 -12.61
C ALA A 115 18.09 0.05 -12.36
N THR A 116 18.94 0.67 -11.53
CA THR A 116 20.29 0.19 -11.20
C THR A 116 20.34 -0.84 -10.06
N LYS A 117 19.21 -1.17 -9.44
CA LYS A 117 19.16 -2.09 -8.29
C LYS A 117 18.32 -3.32 -8.59
N GLU A 118 18.73 -4.44 -8.02
CA GLU A 118 17.85 -5.59 -7.87
C GLU A 118 16.94 -5.42 -6.64
N TRP A 119 15.81 -6.15 -6.62
CA TRP A 119 14.86 -6.05 -5.50
C TRP A 119 15.50 -6.39 -4.14
N SER A 120 16.46 -7.31 -4.12
CA SER A 120 17.23 -7.68 -2.92
C SER A 120 18.10 -6.54 -2.37
N GLN A 121 18.40 -5.53 -3.18
CA GLN A 121 19.20 -4.36 -2.81
C GLN A 121 18.32 -3.15 -2.44
N VAL A 122 17.01 -3.24 -2.67
CA VAL A 122 16.07 -2.15 -2.38
C VAL A 122 15.92 -1.99 -0.87
N ARG A 123 15.97 -0.75 -0.40
CA ARG A 123 15.60 -0.38 0.97
C ARG A 123 14.27 0.36 0.95
N ALA A 124 13.33 -0.08 1.77
CA ALA A 124 12.00 0.51 1.87
C ALA A 124 11.74 1.05 3.29
N ALA A 125 11.05 2.17 3.37
CA ALA A 125 10.58 2.72 4.65
C ALA A 125 9.06 2.86 4.63
N ILE A 126 8.41 2.46 5.71
CA ILE A 126 6.97 2.60 5.93
C ILE A 126 6.77 3.66 7.01
N LYS A 127 6.31 4.83 6.60
CA LYS A 127 5.97 5.92 7.51
C LYS A 127 4.63 5.62 8.18
N ALA A 128 4.68 5.16 9.41
CA ALA A 128 3.50 5.03 10.25
C ALA A 128 3.08 6.40 10.82
N ASN A 129 1.82 6.55 11.17
CA ASN A 129 1.29 7.76 11.79
C ASN A 129 1.07 7.52 13.29
N CYS A 130 2.13 7.66 14.08
CA CYS A 130 2.17 7.32 15.49
C CYS A 130 2.30 8.59 16.33
N LYS A 131 1.23 9.30 16.58
CA LYS A 131 1.24 10.38 17.57
C LYS A 131 0.90 9.79 18.94
N THR A 132 1.86 9.78 19.83
CA THR A 132 1.64 9.40 21.21
C THR A 132 1.40 10.65 22.06
N ASN A 133 0.44 10.58 22.93
CA ASN A 133 0.42 11.36 24.15
C ASN A 133 1.18 10.50 25.16
N SER A 134 2.08 11.05 25.97
CA SER A 134 3.05 10.40 26.85
C SER A 134 2.54 9.21 27.69
N LYS A 135 1.29 8.84 27.57
CA LYS A 135 0.63 7.75 28.30
C LYS A 135 -0.37 6.91 27.49
N ARG A 136 -0.63 7.21 26.17
CA ARG A 136 -1.69 6.51 25.42
C ARG A 136 -1.35 6.37 23.95
N PHE A 137 -1.30 5.13 23.47
CA PHE A 137 -1.24 4.80 22.04
C PHE A 137 -2.66 4.66 21.51
N SER A 138 -3.29 5.76 21.14
CA SER A 138 -4.73 5.72 20.94
C SER A 138 -5.21 5.50 19.52
N ASN A 139 -4.46 5.89 18.52
CA ASN A 139 -4.90 5.76 17.13
C ASN A 139 -3.70 5.69 16.17
N ASN A 140 -3.19 4.49 15.97
CA ASN A 140 -2.04 4.21 15.11
C ASN A 140 -2.46 3.26 13.97
N PRO A 141 -1.72 3.16 12.86
CA PRO A 141 -2.00 2.18 11.81
C PRO A 141 -2.09 0.76 12.37
N ARG A 142 -3.09 0.00 11.96
CA ARG A 142 -3.32 -1.37 12.43
C ARG A 142 -2.27 -2.32 11.86
N LEU A 143 -1.92 -3.34 12.65
CA LEU A 143 -0.89 -4.31 12.27
C LEU A 143 -1.12 -4.93 10.89
N PRO A 144 -2.35 -5.39 10.51
CA PRO A 144 -2.54 -6.01 9.20
C PRO A 144 -2.29 -5.06 8.02
N VAL A 145 -2.43 -3.75 8.22
CA VAL A 145 -2.10 -2.77 7.17
C VAL A 145 -0.60 -2.70 6.96
N LEU A 146 0.17 -2.61 8.04
CA LEU A 146 1.64 -2.56 7.97
C LEU A 146 2.22 -3.90 7.51
N ASP A 147 1.72 -5.02 8.04
CA ASP A 147 2.15 -6.37 7.67
C ASP A 147 1.93 -6.63 6.18
N LYS A 148 0.76 -6.21 5.63
CA LYS A 148 0.49 -6.37 4.20
C LYS A 148 1.48 -5.64 3.32
N VAL A 149 1.84 -4.42 3.67
CA VAL A 149 2.85 -3.65 2.92
C VAL A 149 4.22 -4.32 3.00
N CYS A 150 4.62 -4.79 4.20
CA CYS A 150 5.88 -5.51 4.36
C CYS A 150 5.93 -6.76 3.49
N ARG A 151 4.86 -7.57 3.48
CA ARG A 151 4.79 -8.78 2.65
C ARG A 151 4.75 -8.46 1.17
N ALA A 152 3.98 -7.46 0.75
CA ALA A 152 3.93 -7.04 -0.65
C ALA A 152 5.32 -6.63 -1.18
N LEU A 153 6.11 -5.91 -0.39
CA LEU A 153 7.50 -5.58 -0.74
C LEU A 153 8.39 -6.83 -0.76
N ASN A 154 8.22 -7.73 0.20
CA ASN A 154 9.01 -8.96 0.27
C ASN A 154 8.68 -9.92 -0.89
N ASP A 155 7.44 -10.02 -1.29
CA ASP A 155 6.99 -10.82 -2.46
C ASP A 155 7.61 -10.34 -3.78
N LEU A 156 8.04 -9.06 -3.83
CA LEU A 156 8.82 -8.51 -4.95
C LEU A 156 10.32 -8.82 -4.84
N GLY A 157 10.78 -9.31 -3.70
CA GLY A 157 12.17 -9.66 -3.45
C GLY A 157 12.92 -8.71 -2.50
N VAL A 158 12.24 -7.75 -1.85
CA VAL A 158 12.88 -6.91 -0.82
C VAL A 158 13.04 -7.73 0.45
N PRO A 159 14.25 -7.95 0.97
CA PRO A 159 14.44 -8.66 2.23
C PRO A 159 13.75 -7.92 3.39
N PHE A 160 13.17 -8.65 4.34
CA PHE A 160 12.54 -8.03 5.51
C PHE A 160 13.50 -7.11 6.28
N GLY A 161 14.78 -7.46 6.36
CA GLY A 161 15.83 -6.62 6.98
C GLY A 161 16.11 -5.29 6.26
N ASN A 162 15.57 -5.11 5.06
CA ASN A 162 15.65 -3.86 4.30
C ASN A 162 14.36 -3.04 4.41
N ILE A 163 13.36 -3.48 5.19
CA ILE A 163 12.08 -2.80 5.39
C ILE A 163 12.05 -2.20 6.79
N VAL A 164 11.88 -0.89 6.87
CA VAL A 164 11.89 -0.13 8.14
C VAL A 164 10.53 0.52 8.36
N ILE A 165 9.87 0.20 9.48
CA ILE A 165 8.69 0.94 9.96
C ILE A 165 9.17 2.04 10.90
N TYR A 166 8.73 3.29 10.69
CA TYR A 166 9.17 4.43 11.48
C TYR A 166 8.12 5.51 11.67
N ASP A 167 8.28 6.28 12.71
CA ASP A 167 7.74 7.64 12.86
C ASP A 167 8.80 8.51 13.57
N GLY A 168 9.14 9.63 12.95
CA GLY A 168 10.18 10.53 13.47
C GLY A 168 9.66 11.69 14.35
N ASP A 169 8.35 11.74 14.63
CA ASP A 169 7.75 12.81 15.45
C ASP A 169 8.21 12.75 16.93
N ASP A 170 8.28 11.55 17.48
CA ASP A 170 8.65 11.29 18.87
C ASP A 170 9.61 10.10 18.96
N GLU A 171 10.51 10.08 19.96
CA GLU A 171 11.48 8.99 20.14
C GLU A 171 10.81 7.63 20.33
N GLU A 172 9.66 7.60 20.98
CA GLU A 172 8.93 6.37 21.29
C GLU A 172 7.78 6.07 20.31
N ALA A 173 7.53 6.95 19.31
CA ALA A 173 6.30 6.91 18.52
C ALA A 173 6.08 5.57 17.80
N SER A 174 7.11 4.99 17.18
CA SER A 174 7.03 3.71 16.48
C SER A 174 7.41 2.50 17.34
N LYS A 175 8.02 2.71 18.51
CA LYS A 175 8.49 1.64 19.41
C LYS A 175 7.44 0.56 19.72
N PRO A 176 6.14 0.90 19.89
CA PRO A 176 5.12 -0.12 20.18
C PRO A 176 4.98 -1.21 19.13
N TYR A 177 5.40 -0.97 17.91
CA TYR A 177 5.38 -2.00 16.87
C TYR A 177 6.48 -3.05 17.05
N SER A 178 7.57 -2.76 17.77
CA SER A 178 8.70 -3.69 17.93
C SER A 178 8.32 -4.98 18.62
N VAL A 179 7.38 -4.94 19.57
CA VAL A 179 6.89 -6.14 20.28
C VAL A 179 5.99 -7.04 19.42
N HIS A 180 5.63 -6.57 18.24
CA HIS A 180 4.80 -7.29 17.29
C HIS A 180 5.60 -7.96 16.16
N ILE A 181 6.93 -7.79 16.13
CA ILE A 181 7.79 -8.50 15.19
C ILE A 181 7.68 -10.00 15.48
N GLY A 182 7.34 -10.79 14.46
CA GLY A 182 7.03 -12.22 14.62
C GLY A 182 5.63 -12.53 15.15
N ASN A 183 4.88 -11.51 15.57
CA ASN A 183 3.51 -11.65 16.08
C ASN A 183 2.62 -10.52 15.55
N GLY A 184 2.19 -10.62 14.29
CA GLY A 184 1.40 -9.63 13.58
C GLY A 184 2.21 -8.74 12.63
N LEU A 185 3.54 -8.71 12.74
CA LEU A 185 4.47 -8.18 11.75
C LEU A 185 5.50 -9.27 11.39
N PRO A 186 6.09 -9.25 10.19
CA PRO A 186 7.03 -10.29 9.79
C PRO A 186 8.29 -10.31 10.66
N ASN A 187 8.88 -11.49 10.84
CA ASN A 187 10.22 -11.61 11.40
C ASN A 187 11.25 -10.93 10.51
N GLY A 188 12.22 -10.27 11.12
CA GLY A 188 13.35 -9.66 10.43
C GLY A 188 13.13 -8.26 9.93
N ILE A 189 11.92 -7.68 9.99
CA ILE A 189 11.72 -6.26 9.71
C ILE A 189 12.37 -5.40 10.81
N ILE A 190 12.62 -4.16 10.47
CA ILE A 190 13.16 -3.18 11.41
C ILE A 190 12.04 -2.24 11.86
N VAL A 191 11.92 -2.03 13.15
CA VAL A 191 11.13 -0.92 13.71
C VAL A 191 12.10 0.12 14.25
N SER A 192 12.13 1.29 13.62
CA SER A 192 13.03 2.36 14.01
C SER A 192 12.43 3.16 15.15
N LYS A 193 13.18 3.27 16.24
CA LYS A 193 12.92 4.27 17.27
C LYS A 193 13.23 5.64 16.69
N ARG A 194 12.19 6.42 16.39
CA ARG A 194 12.31 7.66 15.63
C ARG A 194 12.94 7.43 14.25
N ASN A 195 14.17 7.85 14.03
CA ASN A 195 14.93 7.72 12.78
C ASN A 195 16.31 7.07 12.96
N ASP A 196 16.55 6.41 14.09
CA ASP A 196 17.84 5.82 14.43
C ASP A 196 18.31 4.79 13.39
N GLN A 197 17.38 3.95 12.89
CA GLN A 197 17.66 2.95 11.85
C GLN A 197 17.59 3.53 10.42
N LEU A 198 17.42 4.85 10.29
CA LEU A 198 17.35 5.61 9.05
C LEU A 198 18.43 6.71 8.98
N GLY A 199 19.60 6.42 9.55
CA GLY A 199 20.80 7.29 9.48
C GLY A 199 20.73 8.54 10.36
N GLY A 200 19.72 8.67 11.23
CA GLY A 200 19.54 9.83 12.09
C GLY A 200 18.98 11.05 11.38
N ILE A 201 19.45 12.23 11.78
CA ILE A 201 18.97 13.53 11.28
C ILE A 201 19.85 14.01 10.13
N GLY A 202 19.22 14.36 9.01
CA GLY A 202 19.82 15.06 7.87
C GLY A 202 19.09 16.39 7.60
N GLN A 203 19.37 16.94 6.42
CA GLN A 203 18.74 18.15 5.89
C GLN A 203 18.13 17.85 4.53
N ALA A 204 17.00 18.47 4.23
CA ALA A 204 16.39 18.43 2.91
C ALA A 204 15.95 19.83 2.47
N SER A 205 16.09 20.12 1.20
CA SER A 205 15.53 21.32 0.59
C SER A 205 14.03 21.16 0.42
N ILE A 206 13.30 22.18 0.79
CA ILE A 206 11.83 22.24 0.63
C ILE A 206 11.54 23.34 -0.39
N PRO A 207 10.97 22.96 -1.55
CA PRO A 207 10.68 23.92 -2.62
C PRO A 207 9.53 24.88 -2.27
N ALA A 208 9.16 25.72 -3.24
CA ALA A 208 7.99 26.58 -3.13
C ALA A 208 6.71 25.79 -2.78
N PRO A 209 5.85 26.37 -1.96
CA PRO A 209 5.83 27.76 -1.49
C PRO A 209 6.69 28.04 -0.24
N TRP A 210 7.38 27.03 0.34
CA TRP A 210 8.20 27.23 1.56
C TRP A 210 9.58 27.85 1.30
N ASN A 211 10.31 27.34 0.30
CA ASN A 211 11.62 27.81 -0.15
C ASN A 211 12.71 27.88 0.95
N LYS A 212 12.77 26.89 1.84
CA LYS A 212 13.77 26.77 2.89
C LYS A 212 14.16 25.32 3.09
N SER A 213 15.35 25.08 3.63
CA SER A 213 15.73 23.75 4.11
C SER A 213 15.22 23.52 5.54
N ASP A 214 15.01 22.25 5.87
CA ASP A 214 14.66 21.84 7.23
C ASP A 214 15.26 20.46 7.54
N ARG A 215 15.28 20.11 8.81
CA ARG A 215 15.68 18.80 9.30
C ARG A 215 14.80 17.72 8.68
N CYS A 216 15.42 16.64 8.27
CA CYS A 216 14.73 15.50 7.67
C CYS A 216 15.41 14.19 8.12
N THR A 217 14.67 13.10 8.10
CA THR A 217 15.23 11.76 8.27
C THR A 217 16.31 11.54 7.19
N LYS A 218 17.56 11.28 7.61
CA LYS A 218 18.74 11.34 6.74
C LYS A 218 18.69 10.40 5.56
N ASP A 219 18.39 9.13 5.78
CA ASP A 219 18.37 8.12 4.68
C ASP A 219 17.27 8.41 3.64
N ILE A 220 16.21 9.09 4.04
CA ILE A 220 15.16 9.55 3.13
C ILE A 220 15.64 10.81 2.38
N ALA A 221 16.23 11.78 3.09
CA ALA A 221 16.76 12.98 2.46
C ALA A 221 17.85 12.68 1.42
N THR A 222 18.75 11.75 1.70
CA THR A 222 19.90 11.41 0.84
C THR A 222 19.57 10.41 -0.27
N GLY A 223 18.40 9.78 -0.27
CA GLY A 223 18.04 8.75 -1.25
C GLY A 223 18.57 7.36 -0.91
N ALA A 224 19.02 7.11 0.30
CA ALA A 224 19.37 5.77 0.76
C ALA A 224 18.13 4.88 0.92
N ILE A 225 16.94 5.46 1.10
CA ILE A 225 15.66 4.78 0.98
C ILE A 225 15.16 4.93 -0.46
N ASP A 226 14.88 3.81 -1.11
CA ASP A 226 14.41 3.74 -2.49
C ASP A 226 12.90 3.87 -2.61
N ILE A 227 12.17 3.23 -1.70
CA ILE A 227 10.71 3.19 -1.66
C ILE A 227 10.22 3.69 -0.32
N LEU A 228 9.31 4.66 -0.37
CA LEU A 228 8.61 5.17 0.80
C LEU A 228 7.11 4.89 0.67
N VAL A 229 6.55 4.23 1.69
CA VAL A 229 5.11 3.98 1.81
C VAL A 229 4.57 4.79 2.97
N ASN A 230 3.47 5.49 2.73
CA ASN A 230 2.82 6.36 3.70
C ASN A 230 1.56 5.67 4.26
N CYS A 231 1.66 5.10 5.46
CA CYS A 231 0.55 4.49 6.18
C CYS A 231 0.03 5.46 7.24
N ALA A 232 -0.93 6.27 6.87
CA ALA A 232 -1.56 7.25 7.75
C ALA A 232 -2.82 6.70 8.42
N VAL A 233 -3.29 7.38 9.45
CA VAL A 233 -4.57 7.11 10.13
C VAL A 233 -5.45 8.33 10.03
N ASN A 234 -6.75 8.11 9.89
CA ASN A 234 -7.74 9.19 9.85
C ASN A 234 -7.91 9.85 11.23
N LYS A 235 -7.23 10.97 11.42
CA LYS A 235 -7.23 11.76 12.67
C LYS A 235 -7.55 13.21 12.42
N GLY A 236 -8.10 13.88 13.44
CA GLY A 236 -8.16 15.33 13.48
C GLY A 236 -6.81 15.99 13.76
N SER A 237 -6.73 17.27 13.58
CA SER A 237 -5.55 18.09 13.87
C SER A 237 -5.93 19.56 14.09
N HIS A 238 -4.93 20.42 14.14
CA HIS A 238 -5.11 21.87 14.22
C HIS A 238 -5.64 22.46 12.92
N GLU A 239 -6.37 23.55 13.01
CA GLU A 239 -6.98 24.24 11.87
C GLU A 239 -6.00 24.70 10.77
N TRP A 240 -4.78 25.06 11.12
CA TRP A 240 -3.72 25.54 10.20
C TRP A 240 -3.35 24.54 9.08
N THR A 241 -3.70 23.26 9.27
CA THR A 241 -3.46 22.19 8.30
C THR A 241 -4.78 21.59 7.81
N GLY A 242 -5.86 22.39 7.82
CA GLY A 242 -7.17 21.93 7.40
C GLY A 242 -7.89 21.04 8.41
N SER A 243 -7.47 21.09 9.68
CA SER A 243 -8.05 20.31 10.80
C SER A 243 -7.89 18.79 10.68
N VAL A 244 -6.92 18.33 9.89
CA VAL A 244 -6.69 16.88 9.65
C VAL A 244 -5.24 16.48 9.83
N THR A 245 -5.04 15.23 10.22
CA THR A 245 -3.80 14.47 10.06
C THR A 245 -4.12 13.27 9.19
N LEU A 246 -3.64 13.31 7.95
CA LEU A 246 -3.78 12.27 6.94
C LEU A 246 -2.42 12.05 6.27
N ALA A 247 -2.37 11.64 4.99
CA ALA A 247 -1.12 11.28 4.33
C ALA A 247 -0.15 12.46 4.18
N MET A 248 -0.58 13.63 3.74
CA MET A 248 0.32 14.77 3.58
C MET A 248 0.98 15.18 4.90
N LYS A 249 0.20 15.31 5.97
CA LYS A 249 0.71 15.73 7.28
C LYS A 249 1.47 14.62 8.01
N ASN A 250 1.31 13.36 7.65
CA ASN A 250 2.07 12.27 8.23
C ASN A 250 3.59 12.48 8.10
N HIS A 251 4.03 13.22 7.08
CA HIS A 251 5.44 13.55 6.88
C HIS A 251 6.01 14.62 7.83
N TYR A 252 5.23 15.16 8.77
CA TYR A 252 5.78 15.91 9.88
C TYR A 252 6.68 15.05 10.80
N GLY A 253 6.51 13.72 10.77
CA GLY A 253 7.45 12.77 11.36
C GLY A 253 8.62 12.38 10.45
N THR A 254 8.71 12.92 9.22
CA THR A 254 9.87 12.78 8.32
C THR A 254 10.67 14.07 8.28
N PHE A 255 9.97 15.21 8.31
CA PHE A 255 10.51 16.57 8.34
C PHE A 255 10.25 17.26 9.67
N GLY A 256 11.06 18.26 10.00
CA GLY A 256 10.95 19.05 11.22
C GLY A 256 11.29 18.30 12.51
N LEU A 257 11.16 16.97 12.49
CA LEU A 257 11.55 16.01 13.54
C LEU A 257 11.19 16.48 14.97
N GLY A 258 9.87 16.55 15.22
CA GLY A 258 9.30 16.98 16.50
C GLY A 258 9.01 18.48 16.64
N LYS A 259 9.48 19.30 15.69
CA LYS A 259 9.23 20.75 15.64
C LYS A 259 8.89 21.24 14.23
N PRO A 260 7.96 20.60 13.50
CA PRO A 260 7.60 21.03 12.16
C PRO A 260 6.87 22.38 12.20
N ALA A 261 7.03 23.17 11.17
CA ALA A 261 6.25 24.40 11.03
C ALA A 261 4.78 24.08 10.74
N HIS A 262 3.88 24.48 11.62
CA HIS A 262 2.43 24.30 11.43
C HIS A 262 1.86 25.38 10.50
N LYS A 263 2.33 25.37 9.22
CA LYS A 263 1.90 26.29 8.16
C LYS A 263 1.56 25.51 6.90
N ILE A 264 0.57 25.99 6.16
CA ILE A 264 0.13 25.35 4.92
C ILE A 264 1.24 25.30 3.87
N ASP A 265 2.02 26.36 3.73
CA ASP A 265 3.12 26.44 2.77
C ASP A 265 4.23 25.43 3.07
N TYR A 266 4.47 25.17 4.37
CA TYR A 266 5.39 24.12 4.81
C TYR A 266 4.85 22.73 4.46
N LEU A 267 3.56 22.47 4.76
CA LEU A 267 2.91 21.19 4.44
C LEU A 267 2.97 20.89 2.94
N ILE A 268 2.66 21.86 2.11
CA ILE A 268 2.74 21.72 0.65
C ILE A 268 4.19 21.51 0.21
N GLY A 269 5.10 22.35 0.69
CA GLY A 269 6.50 22.31 0.31
C GLY A 269 7.19 20.99 0.60
N ILE A 270 6.99 20.42 1.82
CA ILE A 270 7.60 19.12 2.15
C ILE A 270 7.09 18.01 1.23
N ASN A 271 5.80 18.00 0.88
CA ASN A 271 5.24 17.02 -0.03
C ASN A 271 5.74 17.21 -1.48
N LYS A 272 6.03 18.45 -1.91
CA LYS A 272 6.62 18.75 -3.23
C LYS A 272 8.12 18.45 -3.30
N SER A 273 8.79 18.20 -2.19
CA SER A 273 10.24 17.99 -2.16
C SER A 273 10.65 16.73 -2.93
N ASP A 274 11.87 16.75 -3.47
CA ASP A 274 12.50 15.58 -4.11
C ASP A 274 12.66 14.40 -3.16
N THR A 275 12.60 14.68 -1.88
CA THR A 275 12.63 13.68 -0.81
C THR A 275 11.37 12.80 -0.80
N LEU A 276 10.22 13.33 -1.22
CA LEU A 276 8.93 12.61 -1.24
C LEU A 276 8.46 12.36 -2.68
N ILE A 277 7.70 13.29 -3.25
CA ILE A 277 7.05 13.10 -4.56
C ILE A 277 7.66 13.93 -5.68
N GLY A 278 8.53 14.88 -5.38
CA GLY A 278 9.18 15.75 -6.39
C GLY A 278 10.34 15.08 -7.12
N GLY A 279 10.87 13.96 -6.59
CA GLY A 279 12.00 13.25 -7.19
C GLY A 279 11.61 12.42 -8.42
N THR A 280 12.62 11.96 -9.18
CA THR A 280 12.42 11.12 -10.36
C THR A 280 13.30 9.86 -10.25
N PRO A 281 12.71 8.69 -9.97
CA PRO A 281 11.31 8.45 -9.61
C PRO A 281 10.97 9.00 -8.22
N PRO A 282 9.70 9.33 -7.94
CA PRO A 282 9.26 9.66 -6.60
C PRO A 282 9.53 8.53 -5.62
N ARG A 283 10.00 8.87 -4.40
CA ARG A 283 10.24 7.87 -3.35
C ARG A 283 8.94 7.42 -2.71
N GLN A 284 8.03 8.35 -2.41
CA GLN A 284 6.71 7.99 -1.95
C GLN A 284 5.89 7.45 -3.13
N GLN A 285 5.60 6.16 -3.06
CA GLN A 285 4.92 5.45 -4.17
C GLN A 285 3.51 4.99 -3.80
N LEU A 286 3.18 4.97 -2.52
CA LEU A 286 1.88 4.54 -2.04
C LEU A 286 1.48 5.29 -0.78
N CYS A 287 0.20 5.65 -0.71
CA CYS A 287 -0.48 6.16 0.48
C CYS A 287 -1.63 5.23 0.85
N ILE A 288 -1.71 4.84 2.11
CA ILE A 288 -2.83 4.13 2.69
C ILE A 288 -3.34 4.93 3.88
N ILE A 289 -4.64 5.20 3.92
CA ILE A 289 -5.31 5.76 5.10
C ILE A 289 -6.08 4.64 5.79
N ASP A 290 -5.62 4.29 6.99
CA ASP A 290 -6.38 3.45 7.89
C ASP A 290 -7.50 4.29 8.55
N SER A 291 -8.71 4.07 8.08
CA SER A 291 -9.95 4.68 8.56
C SER A 291 -10.93 3.63 9.12
N ILE A 292 -10.41 2.50 9.61
CA ILE A 292 -11.24 1.48 10.27
C ILE A 292 -11.87 2.10 11.50
N TRP A 293 -11.05 2.71 12.36
CA TRP A 293 -11.47 3.62 13.41
C TRP A 293 -10.79 4.97 13.21
N ALA A 294 -11.50 6.03 13.47
CA ALA A 294 -11.07 7.39 13.21
C ALA A 294 -11.34 8.34 14.38
N SER A 295 -10.66 9.48 14.40
CA SER A 295 -10.91 10.55 15.36
C SER A 295 -11.24 11.85 14.64
N ILE A 296 -12.35 12.50 15.02
CA ILE A 296 -12.65 13.89 14.61
C ILE A 296 -11.65 14.84 15.28
N ASN A 297 -11.30 14.56 16.52
CA ASN A 297 -10.45 15.39 17.35
C ASN A 297 -8.97 15.19 17.05
N GLY A 298 -8.12 15.94 17.73
CA GLY A 298 -6.69 16.08 17.53
C GLY A 298 -5.88 14.80 17.43
N PRO A 299 -4.61 14.90 17.05
CA PRO A 299 -3.81 13.77 16.56
C PRO A 299 -3.55 12.68 17.62
N SER A 300 -3.70 13.01 18.91
CA SER A 300 -3.54 12.09 20.05
C SER A 300 -4.87 11.64 20.65
N ALA A 301 -6.00 11.95 19.99
CA ALA A 301 -7.31 11.61 20.52
C ALA A 301 -7.65 10.12 20.29
N ILE A 302 -8.40 9.57 21.23
CA ILE A 302 -9.00 8.25 21.12
C ILE A 302 -9.96 8.26 19.94
N PRO A 303 -10.03 7.16 19.14
CA PRO A 303 -11.03 7.02 18.10
C PRO A 303 -12.45 7.20 18.65
N ASN A 304 -13.23 8.04 18.00
CA ASN A 304 -14.63 8.31 18.35
C ASN A 304 -15.59 8.13 17.18
N LYS A 305 -15.07 7.61 16.08
CA LYS A 305 -15.81 7.23 14.88
C LYS A 305 -15.28 5.91 14.34
N ALA A 306 -16.15 5.16 13.68
CA ALA A 306 -15.83 3.89 13.07
C ALA A 306 -16.34 3.86 11.61
N PRO A 307 -15.65 4.52 10.68
CA PRO A 307 -16.05 4.51 9.27
C PRO A 307 -15.91 3.14 8.62
N TYR A 308 -15.12 2.23 9.20
CA TYR A 308 -14.83 0.89 8.65
C TYR A 308 -14.30 0.95 7.22
N LYS A 309 -13.41 1.92 6.95
CA LYS A 309 -12.89 2.19 5.62
C LYS A 309 -11.36 2.10 5.58
N LEU A 310 -10.87 1.70 4.41
CA LEU A 310 -9.47 1.84 4.00
C LEU A 310 -9.44 2.67 2.73
N VAL A 311 -8.46 3.55 2.59
CA VAL A 311 -8.26 4.36 1.38
C VAL A 311 -6.87 4.12 0.86
N MET A 312 -6.72 3.98 -0.46
CA MET A 312 -5.44 3.70 -1.12
C MET A 312 -5.28 4.52 -2.39
N GLY A 313 -4.12 5.11 -2.59
CA GLY A 313 -3.75 5.84 -3.80
C GLY A 313 -2.26 6.12 -3.85
N THR A 314 -1.75 6.61 -4.97
CA THR A 314 -0.32 6.93 -5.12
C THR A 314 0.00 8.37 -4.77
N PHE A 315 -0.97 9.28 -4.84
CA PHE A 315 -0.79 10.72 -4.71
C PHE A 315 -1.46 11.26 -3.45
N ALA A 316 -0.67 11.61 -2.44
CA ALA A 316 -1.15 12.02 -1.12
C ALA A 316 -2.20 13.15 -1.15
N PRO A 317 -2.08 14.22 -1.96
CA PRO A 317 -3.10 15.25 -2.01
C PRO A 317 -4.48 14.75 -2.44
N ALA A 318 -4.57 13.85 -3.43
CA ALA A 318 -5.84 13.28 -3.87
C ALA A 318 -6.44 12.34 -2.81
N VAL A 319 -5.60 11.51 -2.19
CA VAL A 319 -5.99 10.61 -1.10
C VAL A 319 -6.55 11.40 0.08
N ASP A 320 -5.88 12.48 0.48
CA ASP A 320 -6.33 13.35 1.57
C ASP A 320 -7.61 14.10 1.21
N TYR A 321 -7.69 14.67 0.01
CA TYR A 321 -8.85 15.40 -0.46
C TYR A 321 -10.12 14.55 -0.40
N LEU A 322 -10.09 13.35 -1.00
CA LEU A 322 -11.25 12.46 -1.00
C LEU A 322 -11.58 11.92 0.39
N THR A 323 -10.56 11.61 1.21
CA THR A 323 -10.80 11.20 2.61
C THR A 323 -11.51 12.30 3.40
N ILE A 324 -11.12 13.55 3.19
CA ILE A 324 -11.79 14.70 3.83
C ILE A 324 -13.23 14.80 3.37
N LYS A 325 -13.44 14.86 2.05
CA LYS A 325 -14.78 15.10 1.48
C LYS A 325 -15.75 13.96 1.72
N GLN A 326 -15.33 12.72 1.50
CA GLN A 326 -16.23 11.57 1.49
C GLN A 326 -16.30 10.84 2.85
N ILE A 327 -15.23 10.88 3.66
CA ILE A 327 -15.25 10.19 4.95
C ILE A 327 -15.41 11.18 6.10
N ARG A 328 -14.55 12.18 6.18
CA ARG A 328 -14.57 13.07 7.34
C ARG A 328 -15.79 13.99 7.36
N GLU A 329 -16.09 14.66 6.24
CA GLU A 329 -17.26 15.56 6.15
C GLU A 329 -18.56 14.74 6.10
N LYS A 330 -18.67 13.81 5.16
CA LYS A 330 -19.92 13.10 4.88
C LYS A 330 -20.27 12.03 5.91
N ASP A 331 -19.34 11.14 6.24
CA ASP A 331 -19.63 10.01 7.14
C ASP A 331 -19.43 10.37 8.62
N MET A 332 -18.46 11.23 8.92
CA MET A 332 -18.11 11.54 10.31
C MET A 332 -18.76 12.85 10.81
N GLY A 333 -19.26 13.71 9.92
CA GLY A 333 -19.81 15.01 10.26
C GLY A 333 -18.78 16.03 10.75
N ALA A 334 -17.52 15.90 10.32
CA ALA A 334 -16.47 16.84 10.67
C ALA A 334 -16.48 18.05 9.73
N THR A 335 -16.07 19.20 10.23
CA THR A 335 -15.90 20.42 9.42
C THR A 335 -14.43 20.68 9.15
N HIS A 336 -14.11 21.19 7.96
CA HIS A 336 -12.75 21.46 7.53
C HIS A 336 -12.63 22.83 6.84
N ASN A 337 -11.47 23.42 6.90
CA ASN A 337 -11.19 24.65 6.17
C ASN A 337 -10.94 24.34 4.68
N ASN A 338 -11.97 24.47 3.87
CA ASN A 338 -11.94 24.15 2.44
C ASN A 338 -10.89 24.96 1.67
N SER A 339 -10.63 26.23 2.03
CA SER A 339 -9.65 27.05 1.32
C SER A 339 -8.22 26.50 1.47
N ILE A 340 -7.89 25.91 2.62
CA ILE A 340 -6.59 25.26 2.83
C ILE A 340 -6.49 24.00 1.97
N ILE A 341 -7.56 23.20 1.93
CA ILE A 341 -7.62 21.95 1.17
C ILE A 341 -7.50 22.24 -0.32
N SER A 342 -8.26 23.21 -0.82
CA SER A 342 -8.17 23.67 -2.22
C SER A 342 -6.77 24.15 -2.56
N LYS A 343 -6.14 24.94 -1.69
CA LYS A 343 -4.76 25.40 -1.89
C LYS A 343 -3.78 24.22 -1.98
N CYS A 344 -3.88 23.23 -1.10
CA CYS A 344 -3.06 22.02 -1.18
C CYS A 344 -3.16 21.37 -2.56
N PHE A 345 -4.36 21.29 -3.11
CA PHE A 345 -4.61 20.63 -4.38
C PHE A 345 -4.11 21.46 -5.58
N THR A 346 -4.41 22.75 -5.61
CA THR A 346 -4.04 23.65 -6.70
C THR A 346 -2.53 23.84 -6.83
N GLU A 347 -1.80 23.83 -5.72
CA GLU A 347 -0.35 23.92 -5.72
C GLU A 347 0.36 22.73 -6.41
N PHE A 348 -0.35 21.63 -6.63
CA PHE A 348 0.10 20.50 -7.45
C PHE A 348 -0.47 20.50 -8.87
N GLY A 349 -1.07 21.61 -9.31
CA GLY A 349 -1.61 21.77 -10.66
C GLY A 349 -2.95 21.11 -10.92
N TYR A 350 -3.71 20.78 -9.88
CA TYR A 350 -5.04 20.17 -9.97
C TYR A 350 -6.13 21.14 -9.53
N LYS A 351 -7.36 20.90 -10.02
CA LYS A 351 -8.59 21.55 -9.56
C LYS A 351 -9.46 20.51 -8.86
N GLU A 352 -10.33 20.97 -7.97
CA GLU A 352 -11.30 20.07 -7.32
C GLU A 352 -12.18 19.33 -8.33
N SER A 353 -12.51 19.99 -9.44
CA SER A 353 -13.27 19.41 -10.54
C SER A 353 -12.55 18.30 -11.31
N ASP A 354 -11.23 18.17 -11.16
CA ASP A 354 -10.47 17.10 -11.80
C ASP A 354 -10.65 15.75 -11.07
N VAL A 355 -11.14 15.78 -9.83
CA VAL A 355 -11.27 14.58 -8.97
C VAL A 355 -12.66 14.01 -9.10
N SER A 356 -12.75 12.75 -9.49
CA SER A 356 -13.96 11.94 -9.34
C SER A 356 -14.07 11.40 -7.90
N ASP A 357 -15.24 10.83 -7.58
CA ASP A 357 -15.42 10.11 -6.30
C ASP A 357 -14.45 8.93 -6.15
N PHE A 358 -14.38 8.38 -4.94
CA PHE A 358 -13.69 7.11 -4.71
C PHE A 358 -14.13 6.03 -5.68
N ILE A 359 -13.16 5.23 -6.11
CA ILE A 359 -13.46 3.95 -6.73
C ILE A 359 -13.66 2.95 -5.59
N TYR A 360 -14.88 2.53 -5.39
CA TYR A 360 -15.21 1.60 -4.32
C TYR A 360 -14.93 0.16 -4.73
N VAL A 361 -14.17 -0.55 -3.91
CA VAL A 361 -14.12 -2.00 -3.93
C VAL A 361 -15.04 -2.53 -2.84
N GLY A 362 -15.91 -3.46 -3.19
CA GLY A 362 -16.83 -4.05 -2.23
C GLY A 362 -16.11 -4.87 -1.17
N ALA A 363 -16.74 -4.99 -0.01
CA ALA A 363 -16.35 -5.95 1.00
C ALA A 363 -16.27 -7.37 0.42
N THR A 364 -15.47 -8.24 1.05
CA THR A 364 -15.26 -9.64 0.63
C THR A 364 -16.52 -10.52 0.73
N ASP A 365 -17.71 -9.95 0.83
CA ASP A 365 -18.96 -10.68 0.74
C ASP A 365 -19.27 -11.02 -0.73
N ASN A 366 -19.54 -12.27 -0.97
CA ASN A 366 -19.67 -13.07 -2.18
C ASN A 366 -20.52 -12.53 -3.35
N ASN A 367 -20.75 -11.22 -3.51
CA ASN A 367 -21.67 -10.67 -4.52
C ASN A 367 -21.07 -9.63 -5.47
N TYR A 368 -19.76 -9.73 -5.77
CA TYR A 368 -19.25 -9.03 -6.95
C TYR A 368 -19.26 -9.94 -8.17
N HIS A 369 -20.43 -10.03 -8.77
CA HIS A 369 -20.50 -10.31 -10.20
C HIS A 369 -19.95 -9.09 -10.94
N THR A 370 -18.64 -9.03 -11.18
CA THR A 370 -18.19 -8.40 -12.41
C THR A 370 -19.03 -8.99 -13.53
N LYS A 371 -19.68 -8.15 -14.34
CA LYS A 371 -20.14 -8.54 -15.65
C LYS A 371 -18.92 -8.98 -16.47
N GLN A 372 -18.42 -10.18 -16.17
CA GLN A 372 -17.59 -10.91 -17.10
C GLN A 372 -18.55 -11.68 -18.01
N VAL A 373 -18.37 -11.40 -19.27
CA VAL A 373 -18.92 -12.19 -20.38
C VAL A 373 -18.83 -13.68 -20.00
N ASN A 374 -19.98 -14.31 -19.86
CA ASN A 374 -20.12 -15.73 -19.63
C ASN A 374 -19.41 -16.52 -20.74
N ASN A 375 -18.27 -17.08 -20.42
CA ASN A 375 -17.78 -18.32 -21.04
C ASN A 375 -16.59 -18.86 -20.22
N SER A 376 -16.88 -19.50 -19.11
CA SER A 376 -16.01 -20.56 -18.59
C SER A 376 -16.81 -21.46 -17.65
N LYS A 377 -16.84 -22.75 -17.99
CA LYS A 377 -17.31 -23.82 -17.10
C LYS A 377 -16.62 -23.67 -15.75
N LYS A 378 -17.39 -23.57 -14.64
CA LYS A 378 -16.88 -23.57 -13.27
C LYS A 378 -15.96 -24.80 -13.10
N SER A 379 -14.67 -24.58 -13.06
CA SER A 379 -13.73 -25.64 -12.71
C SER A 379 -13.94 -25.99 -11.23
N LYS A 380 -14.38 -27.19 -10.96
CA LYS A 380 -14.58 -27.69 -9.60
C LYS A 380 -13.22 -27.82 -8.93
N LEU A 381 -13.07 -27.24 -7.73
CA LEU A 381 -11.88 -27.42 -6.90
C LEU A 381 -11.70 -28.91 -6.60
N LEU A 382 -10.59 -29.49 -7.05
CA LEU A 382 -10.28 -30.89 -6.83
C LEU A 382 -9.21 -31.01 -5.75
N ILE A 383 -9.53 -31.64 -4.64
CA ILE A 383 -8.62 -31.80 -3.51
C ILE A 383 -8.42 -33.29 -3.23
N THR A 384 -7.18 -33.72 -3.26
CA THR A 384 -6.76 -35.06 -2.88
C THR A 384 -5.99 -35.01 -1.56
N PHE A 385 -6.33 -35.91 -0.64
CA PHE A 385 -5.69 -36.02 0.65
C PHE A 385 -4.96 -37.36 0.75
N GLN A 386 -3.70 -37.32 1.10
CA GLN A 386 -2.92 -38.53 1.42
C GLN A 386 -2.43 -38.45 2.85
N HIS A 387 -2.71 -39.46 3.64
CA HIS A 387 -2.25 -39.58 5.02
C HIS A 387 -1.16 -40.66 5.10
N LYS A 388 0.03 -40.25 5.57
CA LYS A 388 1.13 -41.16 5.84
C LYS A 388 1.29 -41.29 7.36
N SER A 389 1.04 -42.49 7.90
CA SER A 389 1.15 -42.79 9.32
C SER A 389 2.50 -43.48 9.55
N SER A 390 3.47 -42.86 10.18
CA SER A 390 4.68 -43.34 10.82
C SER A 390 5.94 -42.54 10.44
N PRO A 391 6.83 -42.19 11.35
CA PRO A 391 6.64 -42.07 12.80
C PRO A 391 5.91 -40.80 13.20
N GLN A 392 5.63 -39.90 12.26
CA GLN A 392 4.83 -38.69 12.44
C GLN A 392 3.70 -38.69 11.40
N SER A 393 2.47 -38.38 11.85
CA SER A 393 1.34 -38.25 10.93
C SER A 393 1.49 -37.05 10.05
N ILE A 394 1.82 -37.25 8.78
CA ILE A 394 1.91 -36.18 7.78
C ILE A 394 0.74 -36.32 6.83
N ILE A 395 0.03 -35.21 6.63
CA ILE A 395 -1.10 -35.14 5.72
C ILE A 395 -0.73 -34.28 4.53
N TYR A 396 -0.69 -34.87 3.36
CA TYR A 396 -0.41 -34.18 2.12
C TYR A 396 -1.73 -33.75 1.45
N PHE A 397 -1.70 -32.55 0.89
CA PHE A 397 -2.78 -31.97 0.11
C PHE A 397 -2.29 -31.76 -1.31
N GLU A 398 -3.02 -32.27 -2.25
CA GLU A 398 -2.88 -31.95 -3.65
C GLU A 398 -4.17 -31.22 -4.08
N ILE A 399 -4.05 -29.98 -4.48
CA ILE A 399 -5.17 -29.13 -4.87
C ILE A 399 -4.95 -28.72 -6.31
N ARG A 400 -5.81 -29.21 -7.20
CA ARG A 400 -5.78 -28.92 -8.64
C ARG A 400 -6.81 -27.86 -9.01
N ASN A 401 -6.56 -27.17 -10.12
CA ASN A 401 -7.36 -26.04 -10.59
C ASN A 401 -7.40 -24.89 -9.57
N SER A 402 -6.31 -24.73 -8.82
CA SER A 402 -6.19 -23.70 -7.80
C SER A 402 -6.02 -22.34 -8.44
N VAL A 403 -6.71 -21.35 -7.88
CA VAL A 403 -6.49 -19.92 -8.11
C VAL A 403 -6.30 -19.32 -6.72
N ALA A 404 -5.14 -18.70 -6.45
CA ALA A 404 -4.90 -18.10 -5.14
C ALA A 404 -5.96 -17.04 -4.79
N PRO A 405 -6.28 -16.80 -3.51
CA PRO A 405 -5.69 -17.43 -2.32
C PRO A 405 -6.37 -18.76 -1.91
N ILE A 406 -5.59 -19.66 -1.35
CA ILE A 406 -6.06 -20.90 -0.73
C ILE A 406 -5.75 -20.86 0.76
N PHE A 407 -6.73 -21.20 1.58
CA PHE A 407 -6.58 -21.28 3.03
C PHE A 407 -6.87 -22.70 3.51
N ILE A 408 -5.96 -23.24 4.29
CA ILE A 408 -6.15 -24.54 4.93
C ILE A 408 -6.15 -24.32 6.43
N THR A 409 -7.23 -24.72 7.11
CA THR A 409 -7.34 -24.69 8.56
C THR A 409 -7.55 -26.09 9.12
N VAL A 410 -6.89 -26.39 10.23
CA VAL A 410 -7.06 -27.62 10.97
C VAL A 410 -7.73 -27.29 12.31
N ARG A 411 -8.82 -27.96 12.61
CA ARG A 411 -9.58 -27.80 13.87
C ARG A 411 -9.76 -29.15 14.57
N ASN A 412 -9.81 -29.14 15.89
CA ASN A 412 -10.16 -30.30 16.66
C ASN A 412 -11.70 -30.47 16.75
N VAL A 413 -12.17 -31.54 17.43
CA VAL A 413 -13.61 -31.83 17.57
C VAL A 413 -14.40 -30.74 18.28
N SER A 414 -13.77 -29.93 19.13
CA SER A 414 -14.41 -28.76 19.78
C SER A 414 -14.44 -27.51 18.92
N GLY A 415 -14.03 -27.60 17.67
CA GLY A 415 -13.97 -26.45 16.72
C GLY A 415 -12.77 -25.52 16.93
N ARG A 416 -11.93 -25.76 17.94
CA ARG A 416 -10.73 -24.96 18.21
C ARG A 416 -9.73 -25.11 17.08
N MET A 417 -9.22 -23.99 16.56
CA MET A 417 -8.18 -23.97 15.54
C MET A 417 -6.86 -24.51 16.11
N VAL A 418 -6.28 -25.48 15.43
CA VAL A 418 -5.02 -26.16 15.76
C VAL A 418 -3.89 -25.64 14.89
N ARG A 419 -4.14 -25.50 13.60
CA ARG A 419 -3.16 -25.01 12.61
C ARG A 419 -3.86 -24.24 11.52
N LYS A 420 -3.18 -23.23 11.00
CA LYS A 420 -3.53 -22.55 9.75
C LYS A 420 -2.33 -22.62 8.82
N LEU A 421 -2.58 -22.98 7.57
CA LEU A 421 -1.61 -22.95 6.48
C LEU A 421 -2.16 -21.98 5.43
N ASP A 422 -1.36 -21.01 5.08
CA ASP A 422 -1.72 -19.92 4.17
C ASP A 422 -0.89 -20.02 2.89
N PHE A 423 -1.56 -20.06 1.75
CA PHE A 423 -0.95 -20.16 0.43
C PHE A 423 -1.48 -19.04 -0.46
N SER A 424 -1.31 -17.82 0.01
CA SER A 424 -1.78 -16.61 -0.69
C SER A 424 -0.99 -16.27 -1.96
N THR A 425 0.15 -16.92 -2.21
CA THR A 425 1.13 -16.50 -3.22
C THR A 425 1.36 -17.51 -4.34
N LEU A 426 0.44 -18.45 -4.54
CA LEU A 426 0.63 -19.49 -5.56
C LEU A 426 0.26 -19.01 -6.97
N SER A 427 1.11 -19.37 -7.93
CA SER A 427 0.73 -19.38 -9.35
C SER A 427 -0.45 -20.33 -9.56
N SER A 428 -1.38 -19.93 -10.43
CA SER A 428 -2.53 -20.77 -10.81
C SER A 428 -2.09 -22.15 -11.27
N GLY A 429 -2.74 -23.21 -10.79
CA GLY A 429 -2.45 -24.56 -11.21
C GLY A 429 -2.63 -25.61 -10.11
N GLU A 430 -1.55 -26.22 -9.71
CA GLU A 430 -1.49 -27.31 -8.75
C GLU A 430 -0.73 -26.90 -7.51
N LEU A 431 -1.34 -27.12 -6.32
CA LEU A 431 -0.72 -26.86 -5.02
C LEU A 431 -0.44 -28.19 -4.32
N HIS A 432 0.80 -28.38 -3.92
CA HIS A 432 1.21 -29.41 -2.98
C HIS A 432 1.55 -28.78 -1.63
N ALA A 433 0.83 -29.20 -0.60
CA ALA A 433 1.05 -28.74 0.78
C ALA A 433 1.01 -29.91 1.76
N PHE A 434 1.47 -29.72 2.96
CA PHE A 434 1.37 -30.74 4.00
C PHE A 434 1.14 -30.13 5.39
N TRP A 435 0.49 -30.89 6.25
CA TRP A 435 0.44 -30.63 7.67
C TRP A 435 1.21 -31.73 8.42
N ASP A 436 2.16 -31.30 9.23
CA ASP A 436 3.11 -32.11 9.98
C ASP A 436 2.56 -32.69 11.30
N GLY A 437 1.25 -32.51 11.56
CA GLY A 437 0.64 -32.93 12.81
C GLY A 437 0.98 -32.06 14.02
N ASN A 438 1.56 -30.87 13.81
CA ASN A 438 1.87 -29.92 14.86
C ASN A 438 0.83 -28.79 14.95
N ASP A 439 0.67 -28.22 16.14
CA ASP A 439 -0.15 -27.05 16.38
C ASP A 439 0.58 -25.76 15.98
N VAL A 440 -0.06 -24.60 16.22
CA VAL A 440 0.53 -23.28 15.93
C VAL A 440 1.79 -22.97 16.73
N ARG A 441 2.07 -23.69 17.81
CA ARG A 441 3.25 -23.56 18.67
C ARG A 441 4.37 -24.53 18.27
N GLY A 442 4.15 -25.35 17.25
CA GLY A 442 5.09 -26.41 16.84
C GLY A 442 5.01 -27.66 17.69
N SER A 443 4.07 -27.77 18.62
CA SER A 443 3.88 -28.95 19.47
C SER A 443 3.02 -29.99 18.76
N ALA A 444 3.42 -31.25 18.83
CA ALA A 444 2.67 -32.35 18.23
C ALA A 444 1.28 -32.47 18.88
N VAL A 445 0.24 -32.53 18.04
CA VAL A 445 -1.14 -32.67 18.53
C VAL A 445 -1.39 -34.07 19.11
N GLY A 446 -2.33 -34.18 20.03
CA GLY A 446 -2.74 -35.48 20.64
C GLY A 446 -3.42 -36.42 19.64
N SER A 447 -3.53 -37.72 20.00
CA SER A 447 -4.41 -38.64 19.30
C SER A 447 -5.85 -38.12 19.33
N GLY A 448 -6.55 -38.18 18.22
CA GLY A 448 -7.91 -37.65 18.11
C GLY A 448 -8.37 -37.38 16.67
N THR A 449 -9.59 -36.89 16.58
CA THR A 449 -10.21 -36.51 15.30
C THR A 449 -9.98 -35.01 15.04
N TYR A 450 -9.60 -34.70 13.82
CA TYR A 450 -9.36 -33.34 13.34
C TYR A 450 -10.13 -33.10 12.04
N PHE A 451 -10.53 -31.86 11.83
CA PHE A 451 -11.20 -31.41 10.62
C PHE A 451 -10.28 -30.46 9.87
N ILE A 452 -9.96 -30.82 8.63
CA ILE A 452 -9.18 -30.00 7.74
C ILE A 452 -10.13 -29.33 6.77
N THR A 453 -10.17 -28.02 6.78
CA THR A 453 -10.97 -27.23 5.85
C THR A 453 -10.04 -26.55 4.86
N VAL A 454 -10.26 -26.80 3.59
CA VAL A 454 -9.62 -26.07 2.47
C VAL A 454 -10.64 -25.11 1.89
N SER A 455 -10.29 -23.85 1.86
CA SER A 455 -11.15 -22.76 1.38
C SER A 455 -10.50 -22.03 0.21
N GLN A 456 -11.25 -21.81 -0.85
CA GLN A 456 -10.84 -21.03 -2.01
C GLN A 456 -12.05 -20.38 -2.65
N ASN A 457 -12.01 -19.06 -2.88
CA ASN A 457 -13.07 -18.32 -3.58
C ASN A 457 -14.49 -18.64 -3.08
N GLY A 458 -14.67 -18.71 -1.75
CA GLY A 458 -15.95 -19.03 -1.12
C GLY A 458 -16.38 -20.50 -1.21
N GLN A 459 -15.63 -21.35 -1.89
CA GLN A 459 -15.82 -22.80 -1.85
C GLN A 459 -15.03 -23.38 -0.69
N GLN A 460 -15.64 -24.33 0.03
CA GLN A 460 -14.99 -25.04 1.13
C GLN A 460 -15.14 -26.53 0.95
N THR A 461 -14.05 -27.23 1.23
CA THR A 461 -14.07 -28.70 1.34
C THR A 461 -13.53 -29.07 2.71
N VAL A 462 -14.28 -29.88 3.43
CA VAL A 462 -13.91 -30.36 4.77
C VAL A 462 -13.59 -31.85 4.72
N LYS A 463 -12.43 -32.22 5.26
CA LYS A 463 -12.01 -33.61 5.44
C LYS A 463 -11.84 -33.92 6.92
N ARG A 464 -12.50 -34.96 7.40
CA ARG A 464 -12.23 -35.54 8.73
C ARG A 464 -11.04 -36.48 8.64
N ILE A 465 -10.13 -36.36 9.57
CA ILE A 465 -8.98 -37.25 9.76
C ILE A 465 -8.87 -37.69 11.19
N SER A 466 -8.25 -38.85 11.43
CA SER A 466 -7.91 -39.34 12.76
C SER A 466 -6.41 -39.48 12.88
N ILE A 467 -5.85 -38.93 13.94
CA ILE A 467 -4.43 -39.09 14.31
C ILE A 467 -4.38 -40.09 15.45
N THR A 468 -3.56 -41.10 15.28
CA THR A 468 -3.24 -42.08 16.27
C THR A 468 -1.74 -42.03 16.55
N LYS A 469 -1.35 -41.90 17.79
CA LYS A 469 0.05 -41.96 18.24
C LYS A 469 0.31 -43.28 18.92
#